data_5ddbece522314fd3a93664c0fd99bb2f
#
_entry.id   5ddbece522314fd3a93664c0fd99bb2f
#
_cell.length_a   1.000
_cell.length_b   1.000
_cell.length_c   1.000
_cell.angle_alpha   90.00
_cell.angle_beta   90.00
_cell.angle_gamma   90.00
#
_symmetry.space_group_name_H-M   'P 1'
#
loop_
_entity.id
_entity.type
_entity.pdbx_description
1 polymer ?
#
loop_
_entity_poly.entity_id
_entity_poly.type
_entity_poly.pdbx_seq_one_letter_code
_entity_poly.pdbx_strand_id
1 'polypeptide(L)'
;MDVDKKYFSNITSRERAIFEGAISMGALFHQFVGTPVNKNSKKSLEISMEESLKLQPAIDDIEVKIRFDKLEESMTEFDYTSLSGDMLDVKIYTKVECQRRKTS
;
A
#
# COMPACT_ATOMS: atom_id res chain seq x y z
N MET A 1 -5.45 -25.23 -8.80
CA MET A 1 -4.01 -25.34 -8.60
C MET A 1 -3.58 -24.51 -7.40
N ASP A 2 -2.65 -25.04 -6.67
CA ASP A 2 -2.18 -24.37 -5.47
C ASP A 2 -0.95 -23.54 -5.80
N VAL A 3 -1.15 -22.26 -5.97
CA VAL A 3 -0.08 -21.30 -6.29
C VAL A 3 0.96 -21.25 -5.18
N ASP A 4 0.51 -21.32 -3.94
CA ASP A 4 1.41 -21.28 -2.79
C ASP A 4 2.37 -22.47 -2.81
N LYS A 5 1.84 -23.63 -3.05
CA LYS A 5 2.66 -24.85 -3.08
C LYS A 5 3.67 -24.81 -4.22
N LYS A 6 3.25 -24.31 -5.36
CA LYS A 6 4.10 -24.25 -6.54
C LYS A 6 5.23 -23.23 -6.43
N TYR A 7 4.94 -22.05 -5.92
CA TYR A 7 5.88 -20.94 -5.96
C TYR A 7 6.49 -20.58 -4.62
N PHE A 8 5.88 -21.00 -3.52
CA PHE A 8 6.31 -20.60 -2.19
C PHE A 8 6.63 -21.75 -1.27
N SER A 9 6.85 -22.94 -1.82
CA SER A 9 7.11 -24.12 -0.99
C SER A 9 8.41 -24.02 -0.21
N ASN A 10 9.34 -23.18 -0.65
CA ASN A 10 10.66 -23.05 -0.03
C ASN A 10 10.77 -21.93 0.98
N ILE A 11 9.70 -21.22 1.24
CA ILE A 11 9.77 -20.06 2.13
C ILE A 11 8.83 -20.22 3.30
N THR A 12 9.16 -19.51 4.38
CA THR A 12 8.34 -19.52 5.59
C THR A 12 7.15 -18.57 5.43
N SER A 13 6.19 -18.67 6.35
CA SER A 13 5.06 -17.75 6.36
C SER A 13 5.53 -16.32 6.57
N ARG A 14 6.55 -16.11 7.38
CA ARG A 14 7.10 -14.80 7.62
C ARG A 14 7.72 -14.22 6.35
N GLU A 15 8.49 -15.04 5.64
CA GLU A 15 9.09 -14.60 4.38
C GLU A 15 8.05 -14.26 3.35
N ARG A 16 6.99 -15.06 3.28
CA ARG A 16 5.91 -14.78 2.35
C ARG A 16 5.17 -13.51 2.73
N ALA A 17 4.95 -13.26 4.02
CA ALA A 17 4.30 -12.03 4.46
C ALA A 17 5.12 -10.81 4.05
N ILE A 18 6.45 -10.88 4.19
CA ILE A 18 7.33 -9.80 3.77
C ILE A 18 7.23 -9.59 2.26
N PHE A 19 7.23 -10.67 1.49
CA PHE A 19 7.12 -10.60 0.04
C PHE A 19 5.80 -9.96 -0.40
N GLU A 20 4.69 -10.39 0.21
CA GLU A 20 3.37 -9.84 -0.11
C GLU A 20 3.30 -8.35 0.25
N GLY A 21 3.90 -7.97 1.37
CA GLY A 21 3.95 -6.57 1.76
C GLY A 21 4.73 -5.73 0.79
N ALA A 22 5.87 -6.24 0.33
CA ALA A 22 6.70 -5.51 -0.63
C ALA A 22 6.00 -5.33 -1.97
N ILE A 23 5.32 -6.38 -2.44
CA ILE A 23 4.55 -6.31 -3.68
C ILE A 23 3.41 -5.29 -3.55
N SER A 24 2.71 -5.32 -2.42
CA SER A 24 1.60 -4.40 -2.18
C SER A 24 2.07 -2.95 -2.10
N MET A 25 3.24 -2.73 -1.47
CA MET A 25 3.83 -1.39 -1.39
C MET A 25 4.14 -0.88 -2.80
N GLY A 26 4.76 -1.71 -3.63
CA GLY A 26 5.06 -1.33 -5.01
C GLY A 26 3.82 -1.02 -5.80
N ALA A 27 2.76 -1.82 -5.62
CA ALA A 27 1.49 -1.61 -6.31
C ALA A 27 0.86 -0.28 -5.88
N LEU A 28 0.91 0.04 -4.59
CA LEU A 28 0.38 1.29 -4.07
C LEU A 28 1.06 2.48 -4.72
N PHE A 29 2.39 2.48 -4.75
CA PHE A 29 3.14 3.58 -5.33
C PHE A 29 2.88 3.69 -6.82
N HIS A 30 2.88 2.57 -7.51
CA HIS A 30 2.64 2.55 -8.96
C HIS A 30 1.24 3.11 -9.31
N GLN A 31 0.26 2.78 -8.50
CA GLN A 31 -1.12 3.16 -8.77
C GLN A 31 -1.40 4.62 -8.46
N PHE A 32 -0.84 5.15 -7.40
CA PHE A 32 -1.25 6.45 -6.87
C PHE A 32 -0.27 7.59 -7.09
N VAL A 33 1.00 7.31 -7.32
CA VAL A 33 1.98 8.37 -7.61
C VAL A 33 1.56 9.04 -8.93
N GLY A 34 1.52 10.35 -8.92
CA GLY A 34 1.03 11.13 -10.05
C GLY A 34 -0.39 11.64 -9.89
N THR A 35 -1.12 11.12 -8.90
CA THR A 35 -2.50 11.57 -8.65
C THR A 35 -2.49 13.04 -8.22
N PRO A 36 -3.37 13.87 -8.78
CA PRO A 36 -3.49 15.25 -8.29
C PRO A 36 -3.95 15.29 -6.84
N VAL A 37 -3.32 16.14 -6.04
CA VAL A 37 -3.61 16.21 -4.61
C VAL A 37 -3.42 17.64 -4.11
N ASN A 38 -4.24 18.06 -3.15
CA ASN A 38 -4.05 19.28 -2.41
C ASN A 38 -4.46 19.06 -0.96
N LYS A 39 -4.42 20.14 -0.15
CA LYS A 39 -4.76 20.01 1.26
C LYS A 39 -6.17 19.50 1.49
N ASN A 40 -7.10 19.87 0.63
CA ASN A 40 -8.50 19.49 0.80
C ASN A 40 -8.76 18.03 0.42
N SER A 41 -8.02 17.52 -0.56
CA SER A 41 -8.21 16.13 -1.02
C SER A 41 -7.30 15.14 -0.32
N LYS A 42 -6.34 15.63 0.48
CA LYS A 42 -5.33 14.80 1.12
C LYS A 42 -5.94 13.64 1.92
N LYS A 43 -6.90 13.95 2.77
CA LYS A 43 -7.49 12.94 3.66
C LYS A 43 -8.27 11.89 2.86
N SER A 44 -9.05 12.33 1.88
CA SER A 44 -9.81 11.40 1.04
C SER A 44 -8.88 10.47 0.28
N LEU A 45 -7.77 10.99 -0.21
CA LEU A 45 -6.82 10.19 -0.96
C LEU A 45 -6.14 9.16 -0.04
N GLU A 46 -5.77 9.57 1.17
CA GLU A 46 -5.20 8.64 2.15
C GLU A 46 -6.15 7.48 2.42
N ILE A 47 -7.42 7.77 2.64
CA ILE A 47 -8.43 6.76 2.91
C ILE A 47 -8.62 5.85 1.71
N SER A 48 -8.65 6.41 0.51
CA SER A 48 -8.81 5.61 -0.71
C SER A 48 -7.66 4.63 -0.89
N MET A 49 -6.45 5.06 -0.62
CA MET A 49 -5.28 4.20 -0.71
C MET A 49 -5.38 3.06 0.30
N GLU A 50 -5.75 3.37 1.54
CA GLU A 50 -5.88 2.36 2.59
C GLU A 50 -6.95 1.34 2.23
N GLU A 51 -8.12 1.81 1.81
CA GLU A 51 -9.23 0.92 1.48
C GLU A 51 -8.91 0.03 0.29
N SER A 52 -8.22 0.59 -0.68
CA SER A 52 -7.85 -0.16 -1.88
C SER A 52 -6.92 -1.32 -1.55
N LEU A 53 -5.91 -1.07 -0.72
CA LEU A 53 -4.96 -2.12 -0.39
C LEU A 53 -5.53 -3.15 0.59
N LYS A 54 -6.46 -2.75 1.43
CA LYS A 54 -7.07 -3.71 2.37
C LYS A 54 -7.86 -4.81 1.69
N LEU A 55 -8.15 -4.65 0.41
CA LEU A 55 -8.81 -5.70 -0.35
C LEU A 55 -7.87 -6.89 -0.62
N GLN A 56 -6.58 -6.70 -0.47
CA GLN A 56 -5.60 -7.78 -0.68
C GLN A 56 -5.62 -8.74 0.50
N PRO A 57 -5.71 -10.06 0.24
CA PRO A 57 -5.85 -11.03 1.33
C PRO A 57 -4.72 -11.03 2.36
N ALA A 58 -3.50 -10.71 1.95
CA ALA A 58 -2.36 -10.74 2.85
C ALA A 58 -2.21 -9.48 3.69
N ILE A 59 -2.99 -8.45 3.41
CA ILE A 59 -2.90 -7.18 4.13
C ILE A 59 -3.79 -7.24 5.36
N ASP A 60 -3.16 -7.18 6.52
CA ASP A 60 -3.87 -7.19 7.79
C ASP A 60 -4.32 -5.79 8.16
N ASP A 61 -3.46 -4.82 7.95
CA ASP A 61 -3.79 -3.41 8.17
C ASP A 61 -2.83 -2.55 7.38
N ILE A 62 -3.20 -1.29 7.19
CA ILE A 62 -2.37 -0.34 6.46
C ILE A 62 -2.64 1.07 6.95
N GLU A 63 -1.58 1.86 7.07
CA GLU A 63 -1.68 3.27 7.40
C GLU A 63 -0.98 4.06 6.30
N VAL A 64 -1.68 5.02 5.73
CA VAL A 64 -1.13 5.89 4.69
C VAL A 64 -1.25 7.33 5.15
N LYS A 65 -0.13 8.05 5.10
CA LYS A 65 -0.11 9.48 5.40
C LYS A 65 0.59 10.22 4.29
N ILE A 66 -0.02 11.28 3.81
CA ILE A 66 0.61 12.19 2.87
C ILE A 66 1.24 13.29 3.70
N ARG A 67 2.54 13.47 3.57
CA ARG A 67 3.29 14.42 4.39
C ARG A 67 2.91 15.85 4.03
N PHE A 68 2.35 16.55 5.00
CA PHE A 68 1.83 17.91 4.79
C PHE A 68 2.94 18.87 4.38
N ASP A 69 4.12 18.77 5.00
CA ASP A 69 5.23 19.67 4.69
C ASP A 69 5.70 19.49 3.25
N LYS A 70 5.80 18.25 2.80
CA LYS A 70 6.21 17.98 1.42
C LYS A 70 5.15 18.40 0.43
N LEU A 71 3.88 18.22 0.79
CA LEU A 71 2.78 18.64 -0.05
C LEU A 71 2.80 20.15 -0.26
N GLU A 72 2.99 20.91 0.82
CA GLU A 72 3.03 22.37 0.71
C GLU A 72 4.19 22.87 -0.14
N GLU A 73 5.36 22.24 0.01
CA GLU A 73 6.53 22.63 -0.78
C GLU A 73 6.32 22.45 -2.27
N SER A 74 5.47 21.51 -2.64
CA SER A 74 5.26 21.14 -4.03
C SER A 74 4.04 21.77 -4.68
N MET A 75 3.26 22.53 -3.90
CA MET A 75 2.03 23.14 -4.44
C MET A 75 2.33 24.10 -5.58
N THR A 76 1.48 24.07 -6.58
CA THR A 76 1.60 24.93 -7.74
C THR A 76 0.61 26.09 -7.64
N GLU A 77 0.69 27.02 -8.59
CA GLU A 77 -0.25 28.13 -8.67
C GLU A 77 -1.68 27.65 -8.92
N PHE A 78 -1.85 26.42 -9.37
CA PHE A 78 -3.18 25.85 -9.64
C PHE A 78 -3.81 25.20 -8.42
N ASP A 79 -3.19 25.36 -7.26
CA ASP A 79 -3.69 24.84 -5.97
C ASP A 79 -3.76 23.31 -5.93
N TYR A 80 -2.87 22.66 -6.63
CA TYR A 80 -2.67 21.21 -6.49
C TYR A 80 -1.28 20.85 -7.00
N THR A 81 -0.87 19.63 -6.69
CA THR A 81 0.35 19.07 -7.22
C THR A 81 0.12 17.60 -7.50
N SER A 82 1.05 16.97 -8.20
CA SER A 82 0.99 15.53 -8.41
C SER A 82 1.63 14.84 -7.22
N LEU A 83 0.97 13.80 -6.72
CA LEU A 83 1.49 13.03 -5.61
C LEU A 83 2.82 12.39 -6.00
N SER A 84 3.86 12.60 -5.20
CA SER A 84 5.16 11.98 -5.43
C SER A 84 5.48 11.03 -4.28
N GLY A 85 6.41 10.11 -4.54
CA GLY A 85 6.75 9.09 -3.56
C GLY A 85 7.28 9.64 -2.25
N ASP A 86 8.00 10.76 -2.28
CA ASP A 86 8.57 11.35 -1.07
C ASP A 86 7.53 12.01 -0.17
N MET A 87 6.31 12.20 -0.66
CA MET A 87 5.20 12.69 0.16
C MET A 87 4.54 11.59 0.97
N LEU A 88 4.80 10.33 0.63
CA LEU A 88 4.08 9.20 1.22
C LEU A 88 4.84 8.59 2.39
N ASP A 89 4.10 8.39 3.48
CA ASP A 89 4.57 7.65 4.65
C ASP A 89 3.58 6.51 4.81
N VAL A 90 4.04 5.28 4.54
CA VAL A 90 3.16 4.13 4.45
C VAL A 90 3.66 3.01 5.35
N LYS A 91 2.75 2.44 6.14
CA LYS A 91 3.03 1.25 6.94
C LYS A 91 2.04 0.18 6.56
N ILE A 92 2.55 -0.97 6.17
CA ILE A 92 1.72 -2.11 5.79
C ILE A 92 1.98 -3.25 6.76
N TYR A 93 0.90 -3.80 7.30
CA TYR A 93 0.95 -4.95 8.20
C TYR A 93 0.44 -6.15 7.44
N THR A 94 1.29 -7.15 7.23
CA THR A 94 0.93 -8.35 6.48
C THR A 94 0.98 -9.56 7.37
N LYS A 95 0.17 -10.55 7.00
CA LYS A 95 0.12 -11.80 7.74
C LYS A 95 -0.24 -12.92 6.79
N VAL A 96 0.48 -14.02 6.87
CA VAL A 96 0.21 -15.22 6.08
C VAL A 96 0.19 -16.40 7.04
N GLU A 97 -0.94 -17.12 7.04
CA GLU A 97 -1.08 -18.30 7.88
C GLU A 97 -0.41 -19.48 7.23
N CYS A 98 0.36 -20.20 7.99
CA CYS A 98 1.01 -21.38 7.47
C CYS A 98 0.07 -22.49 7.19
N GLN A 99 -0.96 -22.56 7.97
CA GLN A 99 -1.81 -23.61 7.80
C GLN A 99 -3.05 -23.19 7.19
N ARG A 100 -3.30 -23.08 6.84
CA ARG A 100 -4.42 -22.74 6.46
C ARG A 100 -5.01 -22.93 5.57
N ARG A 101 -5.15 -23.16 5.35
CA ARG A 101 -5.77 -23.22 4.61
C ARG A 101 -6.94 -23.28 4.71
N LYS A 102 -7.36 -23.08 4.88
CA LYS A 102 -8.46 -23.18 5.11
C LYS A 102 -9.28 -23.09 4.30
N THR A 103 -9.58 -23.37 3.97
CA THR A 103 -10.28 -23.38 3.29
C THR A 103 -11.29 -22.92 3.29
N SER A 104 -11.46 -22.53 3.33
CA SER A 104 -12.58 -22.35 3.45
C SER A 104 -13.30 -22.11 2.84
#